data_4efb7f9e8ed6542d47cdff63099c5940
#
_entry.id   4efb7f9e8ed6542d47cdff63099c5940
#
_cell.length_a   1.000
_cell.length_b   1.000
_cell.length_c   1.000
_cell.angle_alpha   90.00
_cell.angle_beta   90.00
_cell.angle_gamma   90.00
#
_symmetry.space_group_name_H-M   'P 1'
#
loop_
_entity.id
_entity.type
_entity.pdbx_description
1 polymer ?
#
loop_
_entity_poly.entity_id
_entity_poly.type
_entity_poly.pdbx_seq_one_letter_code
_entity_poly.pdbx_strand_id
1 'polypeptide(L)'
;MPNPTLEVTTMIGCPLMCNYCPQDSLRDAYGKDADKYMSFENFVKVINGVSVDTRIDFSGMAEPWVNPECTRMLEHVLQRGHNVAIYTTLYNWTRTDADRVAELMDEYNKQFEVFSIHFPDNKGNMKGWKYSEDWEYALHVTQGMARHLGIKFEAMTMSGEGLVDDELAHLGIRLWNWEGHDRAGSLPLEQVKEQKIQISPRHEGAIRCGKTAKYDQNVVLPNGDVVLCCMDYDTKHVLGNLCNNTIQEIRRQQPFRDLLIENAQASFSTNSLCRTCVDAVPAR
;
A
#
# COMPACT_ATOMS: atom_id res chain seq x y z
N MET A 1 -16.30 -6.26 11.88
CA MET A 1 -15.35 -5.14 11.68
C MET A 1 -14.26 -5.69 10.78
N PRO A 2 -13.72 -4.92 9.84
CA PRO A 2 -12.61 -5.42 9.04
C PRO A 2 -11.44 -5.80 9.95
N ASN A 3 -10.70 -6.82 9.59
CA ASN A 3 -9.51 -7.24 10.31
C ASN A 3 -8.44 -6.13 10.25
N PRO A 4 -7.54 -6.05 11.24
CA PRO A 4 -6.39 -5.15 11.14
C PRO A 4 -5.56 -5.51 9.89
N THR A 5 -4.95 -4.49 9.29
CA THR A 5 -4.18 -4.63 8.06
C THR A 5 -2.78 -4.06 8.24
N LEU A 6 -1.77 -4.77 7.76
CA LEU A 6 -0.41 -4.28 7.64
C LEU A 6 -0.02 -4.24 6.15
N GLU A 7 0.11 -3.03 5.62
CA GLU A 7 0.65 -2.80 4.28
C GLU A 7 2.18 -2.88 4.32
N VAL A 8 2.77 -3.71 3.47
CA VAL A 8 4.22 -3.92 3.44
C VAL A 8 4.85 -3.11 2.32
N THR A 9 5.69 -2.15 2.68
CA THR A 9 6.56 -1.44 1.75
C THR A 9 7.86 -2.22 1.61
N THR A 10 8.00 -2.97 0.52
CA THR A 10 9.14 -3.86 0.30
C THR A 10 10.42 -3.12 -0.10
N MET A 11 10.28 -1.87 -0.58
CA MET A 11 11.40 -1.03 -0.97
C MET A 11 11.09 0.46 -0.86
N ILE A 12 12.13 1.31 -0.87
CA ILE A 12 12.02 2.77 -0.93
C ILE A 12 12.55 3.26 -2.28
N GLY A 13 11.86 4.24 -2.88
CA GLY A 13 12.25 4.83 -4.17
C GLY A 13 11.73 4.04 -5.36
N CYS A 14 10.43 3.81 -5.40
CA CYS A 14 9.72 3.13 -6.48
C CYS A 14 10.09 3.70 -7.87
N PRO A 15 10.51 2.87 -8.83
CA PRO A 15 10.96 3.31 -10.15
C PRO A 15 9.83 3.80 -11.06
N LEU A 16 8.57 3.56 -10.70
CA LEU A 16 7.40 3.96 -11.49
C LEU A 16 7.21 5.48 -11.55
N MET A 17 7.69 6.22 -10.56
CA MET A 17 7.65 7.69 -10.52
C MET A 17 6.28 8.27 -10.88
N CYS A 18 5.23 7.71 -10.26
CA CYS A 18 3.86 8.15 -10.51
C CYS A 18 3.63 9.58 -10.03
N ASN A 19 2.96 10.39 -10.84
CA ASN A 19 2.68 11.80 -10.52
C ASN A 19 1.80 12.02 -9.29
N TYR A 20 1.07 10.99 -8.84
CA TYR A 20 0.19 11.00 -7.66
C TYR A 20 0.84 10.37 -6.43
N CYS A 21 2.14 10.11 -6.46
CA CYS A 21 2.86 9.43 -5.38
C CYS A 21 4.03 10.28 -4.90
N PRO A 22 4.05 10.74 -3.63
CA PRO A 22 5.09 11.62 -3.11
C PRO A 22 6.36 10.86 -2.72
N GLN A 23 6.99 10.17 -3.70
CA GLN A 23 8.18 9.35 -3.48
C GLN A 23 9.39 10.15 -2.98
N ASP A 24 9.50 11.42 -3.37
CA ASP A 24 10.58 12.28 -2.92
C ASP A 24 10.48 12.55 -1.42
N SER A 25 9.27 12.87 -0.93
CA SER A 25 9.01 13.03 0.51
C SER A 25 9.39 11.78 1.30
N LEU A 26 8.98 10.60 0.81
CA LEU A 26 9.29 9.34 1.47
C LEU A 26 10.80 9.07 1.51
N ARG A 27 11.51 9.28 0.40
CA ARG A 27 12.96 9.06 0.33
C ARG A 27 13.73 10.00 1.26
N ASP A 28 13.30 11.26 1.33
CA ASP A 28 13.94 12.26 2.17
C ASP A 28 13.68 11.98 3.67
N ALA A 29 12.46 11.57 4.02
CA ALA A 29 12.08 11.22 5.39
C ALA A 29 12.71 9.90 5.87
N TYR A 30 12.79 8.88 5.00
CA TYR A 30 13.38 7.59 5.33
C TYR A 30 14.91 7.64 5.53
N GLY A 31 15.58 8.55 4.84
CA GLY A 31 17.03 8.76 4.91
C GLY A 31 17.80 8.07 3.78
N LYS A 32 18.83 8.78 3.31
CA LYS A 32 19.58 8.39 2.09
C LYS A 32 20.50 7.19 2.29
N ASP A 33 20.95 6.97 3.53
CA ASP A 33 21.93 5.93 3.88
C ASP A 33 21.27 4.65 4.41
N ALA A 34 19.94 4.63 4.51
CA ALA A 34 19.21 3.45 4.96
C ALA A 34 19.03 2.41 3.84
N ASP A 35 18.93 1.14 4.22
CA ASP A 35 18.68 0.03 3.30
C ASP A 35 17.36 0.25 2.56
N LYS A 36 17.43 0.34 1.24
CA LYS A 36 16.25 0.59 0.40
C LYS A 36 15.32 -0.60 0.28
N TYR A 37 15.85 -1.81 0.39
CA TYR A 37 15.09 -3.04 0.26
C TYR A 37 14.85 -3.68 1.62
N MET A 38 13.63 -4.14 1.84
CA MET A 38 13.34 -5.00 2.97
C MET A 38 14.04 -6.34 2.74
N SER A 39 14.93 -6.72 3.64
CA SER A 39 15.53 -8.05 3.61
C SER A 39 14.50 -9.09 4.06
N PHE A 40 14.65 -10.33 3.57
CA PHE A 40 13.79 -11.42 4.01
C PHE A 40 13.88 -11.65 5.53
N GLU A 41 15.05 -11.45 6.13
CA GLU A 41 15.25 -11.55 7.57
C GLU A 41 14.41 -10.51 8.34
N ASN A 42 14.45 -9.24 7.92
CA ASN A 42 13.62 -8.19 8.52
C ASN A 42 12.15 -8.49 8.33
N PHE A 43 11.75 -8.94 7.14
CA PHE A 43 10.38 -9.33 6.86
C PHE A 43 9.87 -10.43 7.80
N VAL A 44 10.67 -11.47 8.05
CA VAL A 44 10.33 -12.53 9.02
C VAL A 44 10.13 -11.98 10.43
N LYS A 45 10.99 -11.04 10.87
CA LYS A 45 10.82 -10.36 12.17
C LYS A 45 9.51 -9.59 12.23
N VAL A 46 9.20 -8.84 11.17
CA VAL A 46 7.96 -8.05 11.03
C VAL A 46 6.73 -8.97 11.15
N ILE A 47 6.69 -10.06 10.38
CA ILE A 47 5.54 -11.00 10.40
C ILE A 47 5.40 -11.69 11.76
N ASN A 48 6.49 -12.02 12.42
CA ASN A 48 6.44 -12.57 13.79
C ASN A 48 5.93 -11.55 14.84
N GLY A 49 6.01 -10.27 14.56
CA GLY A 49 5.53 -9.18 15.41
C GLY A 49 4.03 -8.90 15.31
N VAL A 50 3.29 -9.56 14.40
CA VAL A 50 1.85 -9.34 14.19
C VAL A 50 1.03 -10.59 14.41
N SER A 51 -0.24 -10.40 14.82
CA SER A 51 -1.19 -11.51 14.98
C SER A 51 -1.58 -12.11 13.63
N VAL A 52 -1.84 -13.42 13.58
CA VAL A 52 -2.31 -14.11 12.38
C VAL A 52 -3.64 -13.55 11.84
N ASP A 53 -4.46 -12.93 12.68
CA ASP A 53 -5.68 -12.23 12.26
C ASP A 53 -5.41 -10.93 11.48
N THR A 54 -4.16 -10.46 11.44
CA THR A 54 -3.77 -9.29 10.65
C THR A 54 -3.62 -9.71 9.18
N ARG A 55 -4.39 -9.07 8.29
CA ARG A 55 -4.20 -9.23 6.86
C ARG A 55 -2.91 -8.52 6.44
N ILE A 56 -2.12 -9.20 5.63
CA ILE A 56 -0.88 -8.64 5.07
C ILE A 56 -1.14 -8.19 3.64
N ASP A 57 -0.97 -6.90 3.39
CA ASP A 57 -1.16 -6.32 2.07
C ASP A 57 0.21 -6.08 1.42
N PHE A 58 0.46 -6.76 0.32
CA PHE A 58 1.60 -6.49 -0.56
C PHE A 58 1.27 -5.25 -1.39
N SER A 59 1.55 -4.08 -0.83
CA SER A 59 1.19 -2.76 -1.37
C SER A 59 2.15 -1.70 -0.83
N GLY A 60 1.72 -1.00 0.21
CA GLY A 60 2.50 0.04 0.87
C GLY A 60 2.77 1.25 -0.02
N MET A 61 3.99 1.76 0.10
CA MET A 61 4.39 3.02 -0.55
C MET A 61 5.27 2.80 -1.80
N ALA A 62 5.33 1.56 -2.33
CA ALA A 62 6.11 1.22 -3.52
C ALA A 62 5.51 0.02 -4.25
N GLU A 63 5.99 -0.25 -5.47
CA GLU A 63 5.68 -1.50 -6.18
C GLU A 63 6.37 -2.68 -5.48
N PRO A 64 5.61 -3.66 -4.97
CA PRO A 64 6.18 -4.71 -4.12
C PRO A 64 7.23 -5.59 -4.83
N TRP A 65 6.98 -5.97 -6.09
CA TRP A 65 7.86 -6.89 -6.84
C TRP A 65 9.12 -6.23 -7.44
N VAL A 66 9.36 -4.95 -7.16
CA VAL A 66 10.71 -4.40 -7.37
C VAL A 66 11.72 -4.99 -6.38
N ASN A 67 11.23 -5.50 -5.23
CA ASN A 67 12.05 -6.31 -4.34
C ASN A 67 12.08 -7.77 -4.85
N PRO A 68 13.27 -8.30 -5.21
CA PRO A 68 13.38 -9.67 -5.75
C PRO A 68 13.00 -10.78 -4.75
N GLU A 69 12.91 -10.45 -3.47
CA GLU A 69 12.48 -11.38 -2.41
C GLU A 69 10.95 -11.42 -2.23
N CYS A 70 10.18 -10.61 -3.01
CA CYS A 70 8.75 -10.41 -2.75
C CYS A 70 7.94 -11.70 -2.86
N THR A 71 8.18 -12.53 -3.86
CA THR A 71 7.49 -13.82 -4.02
C THR A 71 7.77 -14.77 -2.84
N ARG A 72 9.01 -14.79 -2.35
CA ARG A 72 9.39 -15.54 -1.16
C ARG A 72 8.74 -15.00 0.11
N MET A 73 8.58 -13.68 0.22
CA MET A 73 7.87 -13.03 1.31
C MET A 73 6.39 -13.41 1.32
N LEU A 74 5.74 -13.43 0.15
CA LEU A 74 4.36 -13.85 0.00
C LEU A 74 4.17 -15.30 0.46
N GLU A 75 5.01 -16.21 0.00
CA GLU A 75 4.98 -17.62 0.41
C GLU A 75 5.10 -17.76 1.93
N HIS A 76 6.04 -17.04 2.56
CA HIS A 76 6.20 -17.07 4.01
C HIS A 76 4.93 -16.63 4.76
N VAL A 77 4.28 -15.56 4.33
CA VAL A 77 3.04 -15.05 4.94
C VAL A 77 1.92 -16.08 4.86
N LEU A 78 1.75 -16.72 3.70
CA LEU A 78 0.73 -17.75 3.49
C LEU A 78 0.99 -18.97 4.37
N GLN A 79 2.25 -19.43 4.45
CA GLN A 79 2.66 -20.53 5.34
C GLN A 79 2.42 -20.21 6.82
N ARG A 80 2.46 -18.92 7.20
CA ARG A 80 2.15 -18.46 8.57
C ARG A 80 0.65 -18.35 8.85
N GLY A 81 -0.20 -18.55 7.83
CA GLY A 81 -1.66 -18.58 7.97
C GLY A 81 -2.35 -17.22 7.88
N HIS A 82 -1.65 -16.16 7.48
CA HIS A 82 -2.28 -14.84 7.30
C HIS A 82 -3.12 -14.79 6.03
N ASN A 83 -4.18 -14.01 6.06
CA ASN A 83 -4.83 -13.57 4.84
C ASN A 83 -3.96 -12.51 4.13
N VAL A 84 -4.05 -12.47 2.81
CA VAL A 84 -3.27 -11.54 1.98
C VAL A 84 -4.14 -10.77 1.00
N ALA A 85 -3.71 -9.56 0.67
CA ALA A 85 -4.15 -8.82 -0.49
C ALA A 85 -2.92 -8.36 -1.28
N ILE A 86 -3.01 -8.40 -2.61
CA ILE A 86 -1.95 -7.96 -3.51
C ILE A 86 -2.43 -6.73 -4.26
N TYR A 87 -1.63 -5.64 -4.19
CA TYR A 87 -1.83 -4.41 -4.95
C TYR A 87 -0.55 -4.12 -5.71
N THR A 88 -0.58 -4.32 -7.01
CA THR A 88 0.61 -4.28 -7.85
C THR A 88 0.31 -3.64 -9.20
N THR A 89 1.34 -3.14 -9.86
CA THR A 89 1.30 -2.74 -11.27
C THR A 89 1.80 -3.86 -12.19
N LEU A 90 2.20 -4.99 -11.61
CA LEU A 90 2.95 -6.07 -12.26
C LEU A 90 4.30 -5.61 -12.83
N TYR A 91 4.78 -4.44 -12.43
CA TYR A 91 6.08 -3.96 -12.84
C TYR A 91 7.20 -4.81 -12.23
N ASN A 92 8.18 -5.18 -13.05
CA ASN A 92 9.32 -6.03 -12.65
C ASN A 92 8.96 -7.48 -12.29
N TRP A 93 7.74 -7.93 -12.55
CA TRP A 93 7.43 -9.35 -12.44
C TRP A 93 8.17 -10.13 -13.51
N THR A 94 8.73 -11.26 -13.13
CA THR A 94 9.25 -12.27 -14.05
C THR A 94 8.20 -13.35 -14.30
N ARG A 95 8.36 -14.15 -15.35
CA ARG A 95 7.50 -15.33 -15.58
C ARG A 95 7.56 -16.29 -14.39
N THR A 96 8.75 -16.48 -13.81
CA THR A 96 8.92 -17.31 -12.62
C THR A 96 8.12 -16.80 -11.42
N ASP A 97 8.08 -15.48 -11.21
CA ASP A 97 7.24 -14.89 -10.15
C ASP A 97 5.75 -15.14 -10.42
N ALA A 98 5.30 -14.93 -11.66
CA ALA A 98 3.93 -15.14 -12.05
C ALA A 98 3.48 -16.60 -11.85
N ASP A 99 4.28 -17.55 -12.30
CA ASP A 99 4.02 -18.98 -12.14
C ASP A 99 3.98 -19.37 -10.66
N ARG A 100 4.97 -18.91 -9.88
CA ARG A 100 5.02 -19.24 -8.44
C ARG A 100 3.85 -18.61 -7.68
N VAL A 101 3.49 -17.37 -7.97
CA VAL A 101 2.32 -16.74 -7.34
C VAL A 101 1.03 -17.48 -7.71
N ALA A 102 0.89 -17.91 -8.97
CA ALA A 102 -0.28 -18.71 -9.38
C ALA A 102 -0.37 -20.05 -8.63
N GLU A 103 0.75 -20.75 -8.43
CA GLU A 103 0.80 -21.96 -7.59
C GLU A 103 0.39 -21.67 -6.15
N LEU A 104 0.88 -20.56 -5.57
CA LEU A 104 0.50 -20.15 -4.22
C LEU A 104 -0.98 -19.77 -4.12
N MET A 105 -1.55 -19.14 -5.17
CA MET A 105 -2.99 -18.86 -5.24
C MET A 105 -3.82 -20.16 -5.19
N ASP A 106 -3.38 -21.20 -5.88
CA ASP A 106 -4.07 -22.50 -5.85
C ASP A 106 -3.94 -23.17 -4.48
N GLU A 107 -2.71 -23.25 -3.95
CA GLU A 107 -2.41 -23.91 -2.67
C GLU A 107 -3.08 -23.22 -1.48
N TYR A 108 -3.14 -21.87 -1.48
CA TYR A 108 -3.65 -21.04 -0.38
C TYR A 108 -4.87 -20.18 -0.75
N ASN A 109 -5.73 -20.65 -1.66
CA ASN A 109 -6.80 -19.85 -2.27
C ASN A 109 -7.71 -19.12 -1.25
N LYS A 110 -7.97 -19.71 -0.09
CA LYS A 110 -8.82 -19.13 0.96
C LYS A 110 -8.19 -17.96 1.70
N GLN A 111 -6.86 -17.78 1.60
CA GLN A 111 -6.14 -16.70 2.24
C GLN A 111 -6.01 -15.49 1.32
N PHE A 112 -6.25 -15.62 0.01
CA PHE A 112 -6.26 -14.50 -0.93
C PHE A 112 -7.61 -13.78 -0.89
N GLU A 113 -7.63 -12.56 -0.34
CA GLU A 113 -8.86 -11.75 -0.29
C GLU A 113 -9.05 -10.93 -1.56
N VAL A 114 -7.96 -10.33 -2.06
CA VAL A 114 -7.97 -9.44 -3.23
C VAL A 114 -6.66 -9.54 -4.01
N PHE A 115 -6.77 -9.55 -5.33
CA PHE A 115 -5.69 -9.28 -6.26
C PHE A 115 -6.07 -8.04 -7.07
N SER A 116 -5.43 -6.91 -6.81
CA SER A 116 -5.74 -5.62 -7.44
C SER A 116 -4.57 -5.14 -8.28
N ILE A 117 -4.83 -4.84 -9.54
CA ILE A 117 -3.81 -4.33 -10.47
C ILE A 117 -4.04 -2.85 -10.73
N HIS A 118 -2.97 -2.07 -10.58
CA HIS A 118 -2.93 -0.68 -10.99
C HIS A 118 -2.37 -0.56 -12.40
N PHE A 119 -3.22 -0.20 -13.35
CA PHE A 119 -2.81 -0.05 -14.73
C PHE A 119 -2.22 1.33 -15.02
N PRO A 120 -1.28 1.41 -15.96
CA PRO A 120 -0.83 2.68 -16.49
C PRO A 120 -1.98 3.37 -17.22
N ASP A 121 -2.12 4.67 -17.02
CA ASP A 121 -3.11 5.48 -17.69
C ASP A 121 -2.58 6.09 -18.99
N ASN A 122 -3.50 6.54 -19.87
CA ASN A 122 -3.17 7.17 -21.14
C ASN A 122 -2.65 8.62 -21.02
N LYS A 123 -2.58 9.18 -19.80
CA LYS A 123 -2.05 10.51 -19.53
C LYS A 123 -0.57 10.50 -19.11
N GLY A 124 0.04 9.31 -18.99
CA GLY A 124 1.44 9.16 -18.63
C GLY A 124 1.73 9.50 -17.16
N ASN A 125 0.75 9.32 -16.27
CA ASN A 125 0.94 9.56 -14.85
C ASN A 125 1.89 8.56 -14.19
N MET A 126 2.07 7.38 -14.78
CA MET A 126 3.00 6.34 -14.35
C MET A 126 4.25 6.38 -15.24
N LYS A 127 5.14 7.36 -15.02
CA LYS A 127 6.26 7.71 -15.92
C LYS A 127 7.27 6.59 -16.15
N GLY A 128 7.52 5.79 -15.13
CA GLY A 128 8.50 4.71 -15.18
C GLY A 128 7.97 3.40 -15.75
N TRP A 129 6.67 3.30 -16.00
CA TRP A 129 6.08 2.07 -16.54
C TRP A 129 6.48 1.83 -18.00
N LYS A 130 6.73 0.58 -18.32
CA LYS A 130 7.01 0.12 -19.69
C LYS A 130 6.33 -1.21 -19.89
N TYR A 131 5.72 -1.38 -21.06
CA TYR A 131 5.22 -2.67 -21.50
C TYR A 131 6.37 -3.68 -21.62
N SER A 132 6.09 -4.94 -21.22
CA SER A 132 6.97 -6.08 -21.49
C SER A 132 6.12 -7.35 -21.67
N GLU A 133 6.65 -8.33 -22.40
CA GLU A 133 5.98 -9.64 -22.53
C GLU A 133 5.83 -10.36 -21.19
N ASP A 134 6.72 -10.14 -20.26
CA ASP A 134 6.63 -10.72 -18.92
C ASP A 134 5.51 -10.07 -18.10
N TRP A 135 5.28 -8.76 -18.27
CA TRP A 135 4.14 -8.06 -17.70
C TRP A 135 2.80 -8.64 -18.21
N GLU A 136 2.68 -8.79 -19.53
CA GLU A 136 1.49 -9.37 -20.15
C GLU A 136 1.26 -10.82 -19.70
N TYR A 137 2.33 -11.62 -19.69
CA TYR A 137 2.28 -12.99 -19.17
C TYR A 137 1.79 -13.04 -17.73
N ALA A 138 2.34 -12.21 -16.84
CA ALA A 138 1.93 -12.12 -15.43
C ALA A 138 0.45 -11.73 -15.28
N LEU A 139 -0.03 -10.79 -16.10
CA LEU A 139 -1.44 -10.39 -16.13
C LEU A 139 -2.35 -11.59 -16.50
N HIS A 140 -2.05 -12.28 -17.58
CA HIS A 140 -2.85 -13.41 -18.04
C HIS A 140 -2.87 -14.56 -17.03
N VAL A 141 -1.72 -14.91 -16.47
CA VAL A 141 -1.59 -16.01 -15.50
C VAL A 141 -2.34 -15.69 -14.21
N THR A 142 -2.11 -14.53 -13.63
CA THR A 142 -2.73 -14.16 -12.34
C THR A 142 -4.23 -13.94 -12.47
N GLN A 143 -4.69 -13.28 -13.53
CA GLN A 143 -6.11 -13.11 -13.82
C GLN A 143 -6.82 -14.44 -14.06
N GLY A 144 -6.21 -15.30 -14.89
CA GLY A 144 -6.75 -16.63 -15.19
C GLY A 144 -6.90 -17.48 -13.93
N MET A 145 -5.89 -17.48 -13.06
CA MET A 145 -5.91 -18.20 -11.79
C MET A 145 -6.94 -17.61 -10.82
N ALA A 146 -6.98 -16.27 -10.67
CA ALA A 146 -7.96 -15.62 -9.80
C ALA A 146 -9.40 -15.94 -10.23
N ARG A 147 -9.67 -15.91 -11.54
CA ARG A 147 -10.98 -16.27 -12.09
C ARG A 147 -11.34 -17.75 -11.83
N HIS A 148 -10.37 -18.64 -11.99
CA HIS A 148 -10.57 -20.09 -11.77
C HIS A 148 -10.92 -20.38 -10.30
N LEU A 149 -10.25 -19.71 -9.37
CA LEU A 149 -10.38 -19.91 -7.94
C LEU A 149 -11.48 -19.05 -7.28
N GLY A 150 -12.08 -18.12 -8.03
CA GLY A 150 -13.07 -17.19 -7.49
C GLY A 150 -12.45 -16.13 -6.56
N ILE A 151 -11.15 -15.85 -6.67
CA ILE A 151 -10.49 -14.78 -5.94
C ILE A 151 -10.92 -13.44 -6.55
N LYS A 152 -11.20 -12.46 -5.70
CA LYS A 152 -11.56 -11.12 -6.13
C LYS A 152 -10.41 -10.47 -6.91
N PHE A 153 -10.60 -10.26 -8.20
CA PHE A 153 -9.64 -9.62 -9.09
C PHE A 153 -10.15 -8.24 -9.49
N GLU A 154 -9.36 -7.21 -9.24
CA GLU A 154 -9.70 -5.81 -9.51
C GLU A 154 -8.65 -5.16 -10.39
N ALA A 155 -9.09 -4.23 -11.22
CA ALA A 155 -8.22 -3.39 -12.03
C ALA A 155 -8.58 -1.92 -11.85
N MET A 156 -7.60 -1.08 -11.62
CA MET A 156 -7.80 0.36 -11.47
C MET A 156 -6.74 1.16 -12.23
N THR A 157 -7.12 2.36 -12.64
CA THR A 157 -6.18 3.36 -13.14
C THR A 157 -6.32 4.66 -12.35
N MET A 158 -5.26 5.46 -12.35
CA MET A 158 -5.18 6.71 -11.61
C MET A 158 -5.41 7.87 -12.58
N SER A 159 -6.62 8.42 -12.61
CA SER A 159 -6.94 9.65 -13.34
C SER A 159 -7.03 9.53 -14.87
N GLY A 160 -7.52 8.44 -15.43
CA GLY A 160 -7.72 8.35 -16.89
C GLY A 160 -8.15 6.98 -17.37
N GLU A 161 -8.22 6.84 -18.68
CA GLU A 161 -8.38 5.56 -19.34
C GLU A 161 -7.07 4.79 -19.29
N GLY A 162 -7.13 3.48 -19.23
CA GLY A 162 -5.95 2.63 -19.23
C GLY A 162 -5.27 2.58 -20.61
N LEU A 163 -3.96 2.38 -20.64
CA LEU A 163 -3.22 2.19 -21.92
C LEU A 163 -3.56 0.87 -22.61
N VAL A 164 -4.14 -0.07 -21.89
CA VAL A 164 -4.41 -1.45 -22.34
C VAL A 164 -5.89 -1.82 -22.19
N ASP A 165 -6.78 -0.86 -22.44
CA ASP A 165 -8.23 -1.05 -22.28
C ASP A 165 -8.77 -2.21 -23.13
N ASP A 166 -8.29 -2.36 -24.37
CA ASP A 166 -8.71 -3.43 -25.27
C ASP A 166 -8.31 -4.81 -24.72
N GLU A 167 -7.10 -4.91 -24.14
CA GLU A 167 -6.61 -6.14 -23.52
C GLU A 167 -7.42 -6.49 -22.26
N LEU A 168 -7.69 -5.50 -21.43
CA LEU A 168 -8.52 -5.68 -20.24
C LEU A 168 -9.95 -6.12 -20.58
N ALA A 169 -10.53 -5.51 -21.60
CA ALA A 169 -11.86 -5.88 -22.09
C ALA A 169 -11.86 -7.33 -22.62
N HIS A 170 -10.81 -7.74 -23.34
CA HIS A 170 -10.64 -9.11 -23.82
C HIS A 170 -10.59 -10.12 -22.67
N LEU A 171 -9.90 -9.78 -21.60
CA LEU A 171 -9.83 -10.60 -20.39
C LEU A 171 -11.10 -10.55 -19.53
N GLY A 172 -12.06 -9.71 -19.87
CA GLY A 172 -13.28 -9.51 -19.09
C GLY A 172 -13.04 -8.73 -17.79
N ILE A 173 -11.96 -7.95 -17.71
CA ILE A 173 -11.59 -7.14 -16.55
C ILE A 173 -12.21 -5.76 -16.71
N ARG A 174 -12.97 -5.34 -15.69
CA ARG A 174 -13.50 -3.98 -15.65
C ARG A 174 -12.49 -3.05 -14.97
N LEU A 175 -12.08 -2.02 -15.71
CA LEU A 175 -11.25 -0.94 -15.18
C LEU A 175 -12.12 0.09 -14.47
N TRP A 176 -11.71 0.55 -13.30
CA TRP A 176 -12.32 1.67 -12.61
C TRP A 176 -11.29 2.77 -12.36
N ASN A 177 -11.74 4.01 -12.38
CA ASN A 177 -10.89 5.17 -12.15
C ASN A 177 -10.83 5.53 -10.68
N TRP A 178 -9.63 5.81 -10.19
CA TRP A 178 -9.42 6.40 -8.89
C TRP A 178 -9.14 7.91 -9.04
N GLU A 179 -9.93 8.73 -8.38
CA GLU A 179 -9.84 10.18 -8.56
C GLU A 179 -8.60 10.81 -7.93
N GLY A 180 -7.89 10.08 -7.08
CA GLY A 180 -6.70 10.56 -6.41
C GLY A 180 -6.96 11.60 -5.31
N HIS A 181 -5.99 11.79 -4.48
CA HIS A 181 -5.95 12.82 -3.44
C HIS A 181 -4.50 13.22 -3.15
N ASP A 182 -4.30 14.32 -2.46
CA ASP A 182 -2.99 14.94 -2.19
C ASP A 182 -2.15 14.22 -1.11
N ARG A 183 -2.52 12.99 -0.74
CA ARG A 183 -1.84 12.19 0.30
C ARG A 183 -1.69 12.97 1.60
N ALA A 184 -2.80 13.51 2.09
CA ALA A 184 -2.86 14.32 3.31
C ALA A 184 -1.90 15.53 3.30
N GLY A 185 -1.70 16.12 2.13
CA GLY A 185 -0.85 17.27 1.90
C GLY A 185 0.62 16.96 1.64
N SER A 186 1.00 15.68 1.43
CA SER A 186 2.38 15.31 1.09
C SER A 186 2.73 15.55 -0.38
N LEU A 187 1.73 15.70 -1.27
CA LEU A 187 1.97 16.09 -2.65
C LEU A 187 2.15 17.61 -2.79
N PRO A 188 3.11 18.07 -3.60
CA PRO A 188 3.27 19.51 -3.90
C PRO A 188 1.99 20.10 -4.52
N LEU A 189 1.58 21.30 -4.06
CA LEU A 189 0.35 21.97 -4.53
C LEU A 189 0.32 22.19 -6.05
N GLU A 190 1.46 22.45 -6.66
CA GLU A 190 1.56 22.60 -8.12
C GLU A 190 1.18 21.31 -8.83
N GLN A 191 1.71 20.19 -8.37
CA GLN A 191 1.41 18.85 -8.89
C GLN A 191 -0.05 18.49 -8.68
N VAL A 192 -0.62 18.79 -7.51
CA VAL A 192 -2.03 18.58 -7.18
C VAL A 192 -2.95 19.33 -8.16
N LYS A 193 -2.62 20.60 -8.46
CA LYS A 193 -3.38 21.42 -9.41
C LYS A 193 -3.26 20.93 -10.84
N GLU A 194 -2.06 20.58 -11.28
CA GLU A 194 -1.79 20.06 -12.62
C GLU A 194 -2.55 18.75 -12.88
N GLN A 195 -2.55 17.86 -11.90
CA GLN A 195 -3.23 16.55 -11.98
C GLN A 195 -4.73 16.62 -11.68
N LYS A 196 -5.25 17.77 -11.27
CA LYS A 196 -6.64 17.95 -10.80
C LYS A 196 -7.03 16.98 -9.68
N ILE A 197 -6.06 16.67 -8.82
CA ILE A 197 -6.22 15.77 -7.67
C ILE A 197 -7.00 16.50 -6.57
N GLN A 198 -7.80 15.77 -5.80
CA GLN A 198 -8.53 16.33 -4.67
C GLN A 198 -7.57 16.83 -3.59
N ILE A 199 -7.73 18.11 -3.20
CA ILE A 199 -7.04 18.68 -2.07
C ILE A 199 -7.73 18.22 -0.78
N SER A 200 -6.94 17.70 0.14
CA SER A 200 -7.44 17.27 1.45
C SER A 200 -7.98 18.46 2.25
N PRO A 201 -9.17 18.33 2.86
CA PRO A 201 -9.71 19.36 3.72
C PRO A 201 -8.89 19.49 5.00
N ARG A 202 -8.90 20.67 5.59
CA ARG A 202 -8.38 20.89 6.94
C ARG A 202 -9.48 20.69 7.96
N HIS A 203 -9.30 19.72 8.88
CA HIS A 203 -10.29 19.40 9.90
C HIS A 203 -10.02 20.13 11.21
N GLU A 204 -11.08 20.67 11.80
CA GLU A 204 -11.08 21.26 13.15
C GLU A 204 -11.90 20.40 14.11
N GLY A 205 -11.67 20.58 15.41
CA GLY A 205 -12.39 19.82 16.43
C GLY A 205 -11.86 18.39 16.61
N ALA A 206 -12.58 17.59 17.34
CA ALA A 206 -12.26 16.18 17.53
C ALA A 206 -12.54 15.39 16.25
N ILE A 207 -11.56 14.57 15.82
CA ILE A 207 -11.63 13.77 14.61
C ILE A 207 -11.24 12.30 14.87
N ARG A 208 -11.64 11.44 13.95
CA ARG A 208 -11.21 10.04 13.87
C ARG A 208 -10.99 9.63 12.42
N CYS A 209 -10.29 8.53 12.22
CA CYS A 209 -10.19 7.94 10.90
C CYS A 209 -11.55 7.39 10.45
N GLY A 210 -11.98 7.71 9.23
CA GLY A 210 -13.20 7.20 8.62
C GLY A 210 -13.06 5.77 8.11
N LYS A 211 -11.84 5.35 7.72
CA LYS A 211 -11.56 3.98 7.26
C LYS A 211 -11.49 2.99 8.42
N THR A 212 -10.80 3.37 9.48
CA THR A 212 -10.66 2.53 10.67
C THR A 212 -10.68 3.35 11.95
N ALA A 213 -11.67 3.12 12.81
CA ALA A 213 -11.76 3.82 14.10
C ALA A 213 -10.64 3.42 15.07
N LYS A 214 -9.94 2.30 14.80
CA LYS A 214 -8.86 1.78 15.63
C LYS A 214 -7.47 2.17 15.14
N TYR A 215 -7.35 2.87 14.01
CA TYR A 215 -6.07 3.18 13.37
C TYR A 215 -5.21 1.93 13.13
N ASP A 216 -5.83 0.84 12.66
CA ASP A 216 -5.26 -0.49 12.51
C ASP A 216 -5.01 -0.90 11.05
N GLN A 217 -4.87 0.07 10.18
CA GLN A 217 -4.37 -0.05 8.82
C GLN A 217 -3.02 0.67 8.73
N ASN A 218 -1.97 -0.02 9.16
CA ASN A 218 -0.65 0.58 9.27
C ASN A 218 0.23 0.15 8.08
N VAL A 219 1.31 0.89 7.85
CA VAL A 219 2.33 0.56 6.85
C VAL A 219 3.65 0.26 7.54
N VAL A 220 4.32 -0.81 7.13
CA VAL A 220 5.69 -1.11 7.57
C VAL A 220 6.69 -0.78 6.46
N LEU A 221 7.78 -0.12 6.83
CA LEU A 221 8.89 0.25 5.97
C LEU A 221 10.00 -0.82 5.99
N PRO A 222 10.96 -0.83 5.03
CA PRO A 222 11.99 -1.86 4.93
C PRO A 222 12.84 -2.08 6.18
N ASN A 223 13.08 -1.03 6.97
CA ASN A 223 13.81 -1.09 8.23
C ASN A 223 12.96 -1.60 9.43
N GLY A 224 11.69 -1.95 9.20
CA GLY A 224 10.74 -2.39 10.22
C GLY A 224 9.97 -1.28 10.91
N ASP A 225 10.21 -0.02 10.60
CA ASP A 225 9.43 1.09 11.16
C ASP A 225 7.98 1.02 10.70
N VAL A 226 7.06 1.21 11.65
CA VAL A 226 5.63 1.24 11.40
C VAL A 226 5.18 2.68 11.36
N VAL A 227 4.67 3.12 10.21
CA VAL A 227 4.04 4.44 10.06
C VAL A 227 2.52 4.31 10.14
N LEU A 228 1.86 5.44 10.41
CA LEU A 228 0.43 5.46 10.71
C LEU A 228 -0.44 4.79 9.64
N CYS A 229 -0.28 5.17 8.39
CA CYS A 229 -1.05 4.62 7.25
C CYS A 229 -0.39 5.01 5.92
N CYS A 230 -0.96 4.56 4.81
CA CYS A 230 -0.48 4.84 3.45
C CYS A 230 -0.61 6.33 3.00
N MET A 231 -1.05 7.22 3.88
CA MET A 231 -1.00 8.67 3.67
C MET A 231 0.28 9.31 4.22
N ASP A 232 1.01 8.60 5.09
CA ASP A 232 2.12 9.16 5.88
C ASP A 232 3.48 9.02 5.16
N TYR A 233 3.56 9.60 3.97
CA TYR A 233 4.79 9.58 3.15
C TYR A 233 5.94 10.37 3.77
N ASP A 234 5.64 11.39 4.55
CA ASP A 234 6.65 12.18 5.28
C ASP A 234 7.11 11.50 6.58
N THR A 235 6.62 10.29 6.88
CA THR A 235 6.88 9.54 8.11
C THR A 235 6.68 10.37 9.40
N LYS A 236 5.66 11.22 9.41
CA LYS A 236 5.35 12.09 10.55
C LYS A 236 4.99 11.32 11.82
N HIS A 237 4.39 10.17 11.65
CA HIS A 237 3.92 9.31 12.72
C HIS A 237 4.57 7.92 12.65
N VAL A 238 5.85 7.83 13.00
CA VAL A 238 6.52 6.55 13.25
C VAL A 238 6.04 6.04 14.62
N LEU A 239 5.23 5.00 14.60
CA LEU A 239 4.58 4.46 15.80
C LEU A 239 5.48 3.56 16.62
N GLY A 240 6.47 2.93 15.98
CA GLY A 240 7.44 2.01 16.56
C GLY A 240 8.09 1.15 15.49
N ASN A 241 8.76 0.06 15.86
CA ASN A 241 9.51 -0.79 14.93
C ASN A 241 9.22 -2.27 15.20
N LEU A 242 8.70 -2.98 14.18
CA LEU A 242 8.32 -4.40 14.26
C LEU A 242 9.51 -5.37 14.25
N CYS A 243 10.71 -4.94 13.90
CA CYS A 243 11.89 -5.76 14.09
C CYS A 243 12.28 -5.92 15.57
N ASN A 244 11.78 -5.03 16.44
CA ASN A 244 12.12 -4.97 17.86
C ASN A 244 10.93 -5.16 18.81
N ASN A 245 9.71 -4.94 18.32
CA ASN A 245 8.48 -4.95 19.13
C ASN A 245 7.36 -5.68 18.38
N THR A 246 6.37 -6.16 19.14
CA THR A 246 5.10 -6.60 18.56
C THR A 246 4.18 -5.41 18.27
N ILE A 247 3.20 -5.59 17.38
CA ILE A 247 2.21 -4.56 17.06
C ILE A 247 1.40 -4.13 18.31
N GLN A 248 1.16 -5.06 19.23
CA GLN A 248 0.47 -4.77 20.49
C GLN A 248 1.32 -3.89 21.43
N GLU A 249 2.65 -4.09 21.44
CA GLU A 249 3.57 -3.23 22.21
C GLU A 249 3.65 -1.85 21.58
N ILE A 250 3.78 -1.75 20.24
CA ILE A 250 3.79 -0.49 19.50
C ILE A 250 2.54 0.34 19.83
N ARG A 251 1.36 -0.28 19.86
CA ARG A 251 0.09 0.39 20.18
C ARG A 251 -0.02 0.90 21.61
N ARG A 252 0.86 0.43 22.51
CA ARG A 252 0.96 0.91 23.90
C ARG A 252 2.01 2.00 24.07
N GLN A 253 2.84 2.26 23.07
CA GLN A 253 3.90 3.26 23.11
C GLN A 253 3.33 4.68 22.98
N GLN A 254 4.17 5.64 23.38
CA GLN A 254 3.80 7.05 23.44
C GLN A 254 3.39 7.63 22.09
N PRO A 255 4.08 7.36 20.95
CA PRO A 255 3.70 7.94 19.66
C PRO A 255 2.25 7.62 19.24
N PHE A 256 1.80 6.40 19.47
CA PHE A 256 0.42 6.02 19.17
C PHE A 256 -0.59 6.70 20.11
N ARG A 257 -0.26 6.81 21.39
CA ARG A 257 -1.11 7.50 22.38
C ARG A 257 -1.24 8.99 22.08
N ASP A 258 -0.12 9.64 21.73
CA ASP A 258 -0.11 11.05 21.37
C ASP A 258 -1.01 11.34 20.17
N LEU A 259 -0.94 10.51 19.14
CA LEU A 259 -1.84 10.60 17.97
C LEU A 259 -3.32 10.54 18.39
N LEU A 260 -3.68 9.59 19.25
CA LEU A 260 -5.07 9.44 19.71
C LEU A 260 -5.53 10.67 20.50
N ILE A 261 -4.67 11.21 21.36
CA ILE A 261 -4.94 12.41 22.15
C ILE A 261 -5.11 13.62 21.22
N GLU A 262 -4.18 13.83 20.27
CA GLU A 262 -4.25 14.92 19.30
C GLU A 262 -5.51 14.90 18.46
N ASN A 263 -5.92 13.71 18.02
CA ASN A 263 -7.12 13.56 17.21
C ASN A 263 -8.42 13.71 18.02
N ALA A 264 -8.42 13.34 19.31
CA ALA A 264 -9.56 13.48 20.20
C ALA A 264 -9.77 14.92 20.72
N GLN A 265 -8.75 15.79 20.64
CA GLN A 265 -8.86 17.17 21.10
C GLN A 265 -9.72 18.01 20.16
N ALA A 266 -10.55 18.87 20.74
CA ALA A 266 -11.36 19.84 19.99
C ALA A 266 -10.50 20.97 19.39
N SER A 267 -9.34 21.27 19.98
CA SER A 267 -8.39 22.27 19.44
C SER A 267 -7.63 21.69 18.27
N PHE A 268 -7.41 22.54 17.26
CA PHE A 268 -6.64 22.14 16.09
C PHE A 268 -5.16 21.88 16.45
N SER A 269 -4.68 20.66 16.17
CA SER A 269 -3.26 20.33 16.21
C SER A 269 -2.69 20.37 14.80
N THR A 270 -1.54 21.04 14.61
CA THR A 270 -0.83 21.09 13.32
C THR A 270 0.01 19.84 13.07
N ASN A 271 0.20 18.99 14.06
CA ASN A 271 1.13 17.86 14.00
C ASN A 271 0.48 16.58 13.45
N SER A 272 -0.81 16.37 13.75
CA SER A 272 -1.49 15.18 13.27
C SER A 272 -1.75 15.21 11.75
N LEU A 273 -1.25 14.20 11.02
CA LEU A 273 -1.53 13.98 9.60
C LEU A 273 -3.04 13.91 9.33
N CYS A 274 -3.82 13.37 10.26
CA CYS A 274 -5.27 13.22 10.12
C CYS A 274 -6.00 14.57 9.95
N ARG A 275 -5.40 15.68 10.41
CA ARG A 275 -5.97 17.03 10.27
C ARG A 275 -6.10 17.50 8.82
N THR A 276 -5.30 16.93 7.94
CA THR A 276 -5.28 17.22 6.51
C THR A 276 -5.56 15.96 5.68
N CYS A 277 -6.33 15.02 6.17
CA CYS A 277 -6.63 13.77 5.50
C CYS A 277 -8.08 13.74 4.97
N VAL A 278 -8.26 13.33 3.71
CA VAL A 278 -9.59 13.16 3.09
C VAL A 278 -10.47 12.13 3.82
N ASP A 279 -9.84 11.15 4.48
CA ASP A 279 -10.54 10.08 5.19
C ASP A 279 -10.86 10.42 6.66
N ALA A 280 -10.43 11.58 7.14
CA ALA A 280 -10.77 11.98 8.50
C ALA A 280 -12.23 12.45 8.57
N VAL A 281 -12.91 12.08 9.65
CA VAL A 281 -14.29 12.48 9.93
C VAL A 281 -14.42 13.00 11.37
N PRO A 282 -15.41 13.86 11.67
CA PRO A 282 -15.66 14.30 13.04
C PRO A 282 -15.84 13.11 13.98
N ALA A 283 -15.19 13.15 15.13
CA ALA A 283 -15.48 12.21 16.22
C ALA A 283 -16.84 12.57 16.81
N ARG A 284 -17.79 11.64 16.74
CA ARG A 284 -19.11 11.79 17.34
C ARG A 284 -19.07 11.35 18.79
#